data_b579408f2409e33e813624a8f63c8938
#
_entry.id   b579408f2409e33e813624a8f63c8938
#
_cell.length_a   1.000
_cell.length_b   1.000
_cell.length_c   1.000
_cell.angle_alpha   90.00
_cell.angle_beta   90.00
_cell.angle_gamma   90.00
#
_symmetry.space_group_name_H-M   'P 1'
#
loop_
_entity.id
_entity.type
_entity.pdbx_description
1 polymer ?
#
loop_
_entity_poly.entity_id
_entity_poly.type
_entity_poly.pdbx_seq_one_letter_code
_entity_poly.pdbx_strand_id
1 'polypeptide(L)'
;MLSTEDFDFDLPEELIAQTPLKDRASSRLLVVNKETGDMEDKHFHDILDELQPGDALVMNNTRVLPARLYGEKPETGGHLEVLLLTNTEGDTWETLIKPAKRAKVGTEIQFGDGRLKAVVKEELEHGGRIIEFKYDGIFLEILESLGEMPLPPYIKERLDDPDRYQTVYAEENGSAAAPTAGLHFTKELLEEIKAKGVHLVYLTLHVGLGTFRPVSVDNIEEHHMHSEFYRLTEEAAKQLNEVRQAGGRIVAVGTTSIRTLETIGTKFNGEIQ
;
A
#
# COMPACT_ATOMS: atom_id res chain seq x y z
N MET A 1 3.80 -25.77 15.83
CA MET A 1 4.43 -24.57 15.25
C MET A 1 4.07 -24.55 13.78
N LEU A 2 3.58 -23.44 13.28
CA LEU A 2 3.27 -23.32 11.84
C LEU A 2 4.56 -22.98 11.09
N SER A 3 4.79 -23.70 10.00
CA SER A 3 5.89 -23.47 9.07
C SER A 3 5.42 -22.60 7.90
N THR A 4 6.34 -21.93 7.22
CA THR A 4 6.03 -21.24 5.96
C THR A 4 5.58 -22.22 4.87
N GLU A 5 6.03 -23.48 4.90
CA GLU A 5 5.58 -24.55 4.00
C GLU A 5 4.10 -24.89 4.16
N ASP A 6 3.49 -24.68 5.35
CA ASP A 6 2.06 -24.90 5.57
C ASP A 6 1.17 -23.94 4.76
N PHE A 7 1.76 -22.86 4.22
CA PHE A 7 1.09 -21.84 3.40
C PHE A 7 1.52 -21.87 1.94
N ASP A 8 2.41 -22.79 1.58
CA ASP A 8 2.85 -22.95 0.20
C ASP A 8 1.82 -23.72 -0.62
N PHE A 9 1.62 -23.30 -1.86
CA PHE A 9 0.73 -23.96 -2.81
C PHE A 9 1.18 -23.66 -4.24
N ASP A 10 0.83 -24.55 -5.14
CA ASP A 10 1.12 -24.38 -6.57
C ASP A 10 0.23 -23.27 -7.15
N LEU A 11 0.84 -22.14 -7.52
CA LEU A 11 0.19 -21.00 -8.18
C LEU A 11 0.76 -20.83 -9.59
N PRO A 12 0.09 -21.32 -10.63
CA PRO A 12 0.51 -21.09 -12.01
C PRO A 12 0.57 -19.60 -12.35
N GLU A 13 1.66 -19.16 -13.02
CA GLU A 13 1.87 -17.74 -13.35
C GLU A 13 0.70 -17.14 -14.17
N GLU A 14 0.07 -17.94 -15.04
CA GLU A 14 -1.06 -17.53 -15.86
C GLU A 14 -2.32 -17.19 -15.07
N LEU A 15 -2.42 -17.60 -13.80
CA LEU A 15 -3.51 -17.22 -12.90
C LEU A 15 -3.31 -15.87 -12.23
N ILE A 16 -2.13 -15.27 -12.37
CA ILE A 16 -1.85 -13.92 -11.86
C ILE A 16 -2.20 -12.91 -12.96
N ALA A 17 -3.32 -12.21 -12.79
CA ALA A 17 -3.76 -11.18 -13.72
C ALA A 17 -2.71 -10.06 -13.83
N GLN A 18 -2.31 -9.71 -15.04
CA GLN A 18 -1.32 -8.69 -15.33
C GLN A 18 -1.95 -7.31 -15.57
N THR A 19 -3.20 -7.28 -15.99
CA THR A 19 -3.95 -6.05 -16.28
C THR A 19 -5.24 -6.02 -15.49
N PRO A 20 -5.66 -4.86 -14.95
CA PRO A 20 -6.93 -4.76 -14.26
C PRO A 20 -8.12 -4.82 -15.24
N LEU A 21 -9.27 -5.26 -14.75
CA LEU A 21 -10.52 -5.13 -15.51
C LEU A 21 -10.86 -3.65 -15.72
N LYS A 22 -11.53 -3.35 -16.82
CA LYS A 22 -11.97 -1.98 -17.14
C LYS A 22 -12.90 -1.42 -16.05
N ASP A 23 -13.85 -2.22 -15.59
CA ASP A 23 -14.72 -1.91 -14.46
C ASP A 23 -14.15 -2.57 -13.17
N ARG A 24 -13.87 -1.77 -12.16
CA ARG A 24 -13.28 -2.20 -10.88
C ARG A 24 -14.18 -3.20 -10.15
N ALA A 25 -15.48 -2.94 -10.12
CA ALA A 25 -16.45 -3.74 -9.38
C ALA A 25 -16.85 -5.05 -10.06
N SER A 26 -16.43 -5.26 -11.32
CA SER A 26 -16.69 -6.51 -12.06
C SER A 26 -15.73 -7.66 -11.70
N SER A 27 -14.74 -7.45 -10.85
CA SER A 27 -13.83 -8.50 -10.40
C SER A 27 -14.59 -9.61 -9.70
N ARG A 28 -14.11 -10.85 -9.83
CA ARG A 28 -14.67 -11.98 -9.07
C ARG A 28 -14.45 -11.78 -7.58
N LEU A 29 -15.44 -12.16 -6.79
CA LEU A 29 -15.43 -12.16 -5.34
C LEU A 29 -15.71 -13.58 -4.85
N LEU A 30 -14.83 -14.13 -4.02
CA LEU A 30 -15.06 -15.37 -3.31
C LEU A 30 -15.51 -15.03 -1.88
N VAL A 31 -16.74 -15.39 -1.54
CA VAL A 31 -17.26 -15.27 -0.17
C VAL A 31 -17.00 -16.58 0.56
N VAL A 32 -16.32 -16.52 1.69
CA VAL A 32 -15.95 -17.69 2.50
C VAL A 32 -16.55 -17.56 3.89
N ASN A 33 -17.33 -18.54 4.30
CA ASN A 33 -17.82 -18.64 5.66
C ASN A 33 -16.74 -19.33 6.53
N LYS A 34 -16.15 -18.59 7.46
CA LYS A 34 -15.05 -19.10 8.29
C LYS A 34 -15.48 -20.22 9.26
N GLU A 35 -16.76 -20.32 9.61
CA GLU A 35 -17.26 -21.32 10.57
C GLU A 35 -17.56 -22.65 9.87
N THR A 36 -18.14 -22.60 8.65
CA THR A 36 -18.55 -23.79 7.88
C THR A 36 -17.54 -24.17 6.81
N GLY A 37 -16.71 -23.23 6.35
CA GLY A 37 -15.84 -23.40 5.18
C GLY A 37 -16.58 -23.29 3.85
N ASP A 38 -17.89 -23.01 3.85
CA ASP A 38 -18.65 -22.84 2.63
C ASP A 38 -18.11 -21.66 1.80
N MET A 39 -18.10 -21.85 0.49
CA MET A 39 -17.60 -20.86 -0.47
C MET A 39 -18.67 -20.53 -1.51
N GLU A 40 -18.83 -19.25 -1.82
CA GLU A 40 -19.75 -18.74 -2.84
C GLU A 40 -19.01 -17.83 -3.81
N ASP A 41 -19.13 -18.09 -5.10
CA ASP A 41 -18.58 -17.24 -6.16
C ASP A 41 -19.54 -16.10 -6.50
N LYS A 42 -19.08 -14.87 -6.36
CA LYS A 42 -19.80 -13.62 -6.66
C LYS A 42 -18.93 -12.68 -7.50
N HIS A 43 -19.43 -11.48 -7.73
CA HIS A 43 -18.65 -10.35 -8.25
C HIS A 43 -18.52 -9.27 -7.18
N PHE A 44 -17.54 -8.40 -7.32
CA PHE A 44 -17.24 -7.45 -6.24
C PHE A 44 -18.40 -6.48 -5.94
N HIS A 45 -19.22 -6.12 -6.91
CA HIS A 45 -20.40 -5.30 -6.67
C HIS A 45 -21.41 -5.96 -5.72
N ASP A 46 -21.42 -7.29 -5.62
CA ASP A 46 -22.29 -8.05 -4.70
C ASP A 46 -21.85 -7.90 -3.22
N ILE A 47 -20.70 -7.23 -2.94
CA ILE A 47 -20.30 -6.88 -1.57
C ILE A 47 -21.40 -6.09 -0.84
N LEU A 48 -22.23 -5.39 -1.60
CA LEU A 48 -23.39 -4.68 -1.07
C LEU A 48 -24.35 -5.61 -0.30
N ASP A 49 -24.51 -6.85 -0.76
CA ASP A 49 -25.39 -7.84 -0.12
C ASP A 49 -24.80 -8.41 1.18
N GLU A 50 -23.48 -8.38 1.31
CA GLU A 50 -22.77 -8.86 2.50
C GLU A 50 -22.77 -7.84 3.65
N LEU A 51 -23.07 -6.58 3.38
CA LEU A 51 -23.10 -5.49 4.35
C LEU A 51 -24.53 -5.24 4.85
N GLN A 52 -24.65 -4.83 6.11
CA GLN A 52 -25.93 -4.52 6.76
C GLN A 52 -25.98 -3.07 7.23
N PRO A 53 -27.17 -2.46 7.30
CA PRO A 53 -27.33 -1.15 7.94
C PRO A 53 -26.77 -1.15 9.36
N GLY A 54 -25.98 -0.14 9.69
CA GLY A 54 -25.31 -0.03 10.99
C GLY A 54 -23.90 -0.66 11.05
N ASP A 55 -23.45 -1.37 10.00
CA ASP A 55 -22.06 -1.79 9.90
C ASP A 55 -21.12 -0.61 9.66
N ALA A 56 -19.84 -0.75 10.01
CA ALA A 56 -18.76 0.14 9.58
C ALA A 56 -17.85 -0.58 8.58
N LEU A 57 -17.67 0.00 7.41
CA LEU A 57 -16.68 -0.43 6.41
C LEU A 57 -15.42 0.40 6.60
N VAL A 58 -14.34 -0.23 7.05
CA VAL A 58 -13.08 0.44 7.40
C VAL A 58 -12.07 0.28 6.28
N MET A 59 -11.61 1.40 5.74
CA MET A 59 -10.77 1.47 4.55
C MET A 59 -9.50 2.29 4.80
N ASN A 60 -8.41 1.89 4.15
CA ASN A 60 -7.14 2.61 4.20
C ASN A 60 -7.08 3.66 3.07
N ASN A 61 -7.08 4.95 3.44
CA ASN A 61 -7.08 6.08 2.50
C ASN A 61 -5.67 6.50 2.04
N THR A 62 -4.66 5.67 2.27
CA THR A 62 -3.32 5.99 1.81
C THR A 62 -3.26 6.14 0.29
N ARG A 63 -2.43 7.09 -0.17
CA ARG A 63 -2.16 7.33 -1.58
C ARG A 63 -0.73 6.90 -1.91
N VAL A 64 -0.58 6.13 -2.98
CA VAL A 64 0.73 5.68 -3.45
C VAL A 64 1.44 6.85 -4.13
N LEU A 65 2.72 7.04 -3.77
CA LEU A 65 3.59 7.99 -4.44
C LEU A 65 4.14 7.37 -5.74
N PRO A 66 4.34 8.14 -6.81
CA PRO A 66 5.10 7.70 -7.98
C PRO A 66 6.59 7.62 -7.63
N ALA A 67 6.90 6.70 -6.73
CA ALA A 67 8.14 6.64 -5.96
C ALA A 67 9.32 6.02 -6.72
N ARG A 68 9.10 5.51 -7.96
CA ARG A 68 10.16 4.94 -8.80
C ARG A 68 10.69 6.00 -9.75
N LEU A 69 11.95 6.39 -9.56
CA LEU A 69 12.64 7.38 -10.34
C LEU A 69 13.76 6.75 -11.18
N TYR A 70 13.93 7.21 -12.38
CA TYR A 70 15.08 6.88 -13.23
C TYR A 70 15.98 8.08 -13.36
N GLY A 71 17.23 7.91 -12.93
CA GLY A 71 18.23 8.97 -12.97
C GLY A 71 19.52 8.50 -13.58
N GLU A 72 20.42 9.45 -13.77
CA GLU A 72 21.76 9.19 -14.27
C GLU A 72 22.82 9.93 -13.45
N LYS A 73 24.03 9.42 -13.51
CA LYS A 73 25.19 10.12 -12.94
C LYS A 73 25.64 11.22 -13.91
N PRO A 74 25.67 12.48 -13.48
CA PRO A 74 26.06 13.58 -14.38
C PRO A 74 27.46 13.40 -15.01
N GLU A 75 28.38 12.80 -14.26
CA GLU A 75 29.77 12.63 -14.71
C GLU A 75 29.96 11.50 -15.73
N THR A 76 29.18 10.42 -15.64
CA THR A 76 29.44 9.18 -16.40
C THR A 76 28.29 8.72 -17.28
N GLY A 77 27.10 9.35 -17.16
CA GLY A 77 25.88 8.92 -17.85
C GLY A 77 25.34 7.57 -17.35
N GLY A 78 25.86 7.06 -16.22
CA GLY A 78 25.44 5.76 -15.72
C GLY A 78 24.02 5.79 -15.16
N HIS A 79 23.11 5.00 -15.76
CA HIS A 79 21.70 4.93 -15.34
C HIS A 79 21.53 4.23 -13.99
N LEU A 80 20.62 4.76 -13.19
CA LEU A 80 20.22 4.27 -11.88
C LEU A 80 18.68 4.32 -11.76
N GLU A 81 18.11 3.24 -11.21
CA GLU A 81 16.74 3.21 -10.71
C GLU A 81 16.79 3.53 -9.21
N VAL A 82 15.99 4.49 -8.78
CA VAL A 82 15.87 4.90 -7.37
C VAL A 82 14.42 4.75 -6.96
N LEU A 83 14.18 3.90 -5.97
CA LEU A 83 12.86 3.70 -5.40
C LEU A 83 12.80 4.33 -4.01
N LEU A 84 11.96 5.33 -3.84
CA LEU A 84 11.74 6.02 -2.58
C LEU A 84 11.01 5.12 -1.60
N LEU A 85 11.45 5.07 -0.35
CA LEU A 85 10.89 4.25 0.71
C LEU A 85 10.21 5.07 1.78
N THR A 86 11.02 5.79 2.52
CA THR A 86 10.58 6.54 3.70
C THR A 86 11.29 7.88 3.72
N ASN A 87 10.54 8.94 3.90
CA ASN A 87 11.12 10.24 4.23
C ASN A 87 11.65 10.17 5.67
N THR A 88 12.94 10.43 5.86
CA THR A 88 13.57 10.38 7.18
C THR A 88 13.58 11.74 7.85
N GLU A 89 13.96 12.78 7.11
CA GLU A 89 13.97 14.16 7.60
C GLU A 89 14.12 15.14 6.44
N GLY A 90 13.23 16.14 6.35
CA GLY A 90 13.27 17.16 5.30
C GLY A 90 13.28 16.54 3.90
N ASP A 91 14.34 16.82 3.15
CA ASP A 91 14.52 16.29 1.78
C ASP A 91 15.33 14.98 1.73
N THR A 92 15.51 14.34 2.87
CA THR A 92 16.29 13.10 3.01
C THR A 92 15.38 11.89 3.03
N TRP A 93 15.72 10.91 2.20
CA TRP A 93 14.92 9.71 2.00
C TRP A 93 15.76 8.44 2.11
N GLU A 94 15.21 7.44 2.78
CA GLU A 94 15.64 6.06 2.59
C GLU A 94 15.13 5.58 1.23
N THR A 95 16.01 4.90 0.48
CA THR A 95 15.71 4.44 -0.89
C THR A 95 16.34 3.09 -1.18
N LEU A 96 15.81 2.39 -2.18
CA LEU A 96 16.55 1.30 -2.85
C LEU A 96 17.09 1.79 -4.19
N ILE A 97 18.36 1.51 -4.47
CA ILE A 97 19.00 1.90 -5.72
C ILE A 97 19.50 0.68 -6.49
N LYS A 98 19.20 0.64 -7.78
CA LYS A 98 19.67 -0.38 -8.71
C LYS A 98 20.42 0.26 -9.88
N PRO A 99 21.63 -0.24 -10.20
CA PRO A 99 22.44 -1.17 -9.42
C PRO A 99 23.12 -0.50 -8.22
N ALA A 100 22.92 -1.02 -7.01
CA ALA A 100 23.40 -0.43 -5.74
C ALA A 100 24.94 -0.21 -5.71
N LYS A 101 25.70 -1.10 -6.34
CA LYS A 101 27.17 -1.00 -6.42
C LYS A 101 27.67 0.28 -7.09
N ARG A 102 26.85 0.94 -7.90
CA ARG A 102 27.18 2.17 -8.60
C ARG A 102 26.83 3.43 -7.81
N ALA A 103 26.05 3.30 -6.72
CA ALA A 103 25.59 4.42 -5.89
C ALA A 103 26.34 4.40 -4.54
N LYS A 104 27.57 4.91 -4.54
CA LYS A 104 28.43 5.06 -3.36
C LYS A 104 28.15 6.39 -2.67
N VAL A 105 28.53 6.53 -1.39
CA VAL A 105 28.46 7.81 -0.67
C VAL A 105 29.13 8.91 -1.52
N GLY A 106 28.45 10.05 -1.64
CA GLY A 106 28.89 11.19 -2.46
C GLY A 106 28.48 11.09 -3.94
N THR A 107 27.88 9.96 -4.40
CA THR A 107 27.38 9.88 -5.78
C THR A 107 26.26 10.89 -5.99
N GLU A 108 26.41 11.73 -7.02
CA GLU A 108 25.34 12.60 -7.49
C GLU A 108 24.51 11.88 -8.53
N ILE A 109 23.19 12.10 -8.48
CA ILE A 109 22.18 11.53 -9.39
C ILE A 109 21.32 12.69 -9.85
N GLN A 110 21.07 12.78 -11.16
CA GLN A 110 20.11 13.72 -11.72
C GLN A 110 18.95 12.98 -12.37
N PHE A 111 17.76 13.56 -12.26
CA PHE A 111 16.52 13.02 -12.80
C PHE A 111 15.89 14.02 -13.76
N GLY A 112 15.29 13.50 -14.84
CA GLY A 112 14.74 14.32 -15.90
C GLY A 112 15.82 15.18 -16.57
N ASP A 113 15.54 16.44 -16.75
CA ASP A 113 16.44 17.46 -17.31
C ASP A 113 17.34 18.15 -16.24
N GLY A 114 17.49 17.51 -15.08
CA GLY A 114 18.26 18.03 -13.93
C GLY A 114 17.44 18.89 -12.96
N ARG A 115 16.13 18.97 -13.11
CA ARG A 115 15.22 19.68 -12.17
C ARG A 115 15.16 19.03 -10.80
N LEU A 116 15.46 17.73 -10.72
CA LEU A 116 15.61 16.99 -9.48
C LEU A 116 17.00 16.37 -9.45
N LYS A 117 17.73 16.61 -8.36
CA LYS A 117 19.06 16.04 -8.12
C LYS A 117 19.05 15.37 -6.76
N ALA A 118 19.92 14.39 -6.57
CA ALA A 118 20.13 13.76 -5.28
C ALA A 118 21.61 13.46 -5.04
N VAL A 119 21.98 13.37 -3.77
CA VAL A 119 23.32 12.96 -3.33
C VAL A 119 23.17 11.80 -2.36
N VAL A 120 23.92 10.72 -2.59
CA VAL A 120 23.97 9.58 -1.66
C VAL A 120 24.73 9.99 -0.41
N LYS A 121 24.06 9.90 0.76
CA LYS A 121 24.62 10.26 2.07
C LYS A 121 25.14 9.06 2.83
N GLU A 122 24.46 7.90 2.73
CA GLU A 122 24.78 6.69 3.46
C GLU A 122 24.46 5.45 2.63
N GLU A 123 25.26 4.39 2.81
CA GLU A 123 25.00 3.07 2.26
C GLU A 123 24.38 2.20 3.35
N LEU A 124 23.19 1.63 3.06
CA LEU A 124 22.50 0.69 3.93
C LEU A 124 22.62 -0.74 3.35
N GLU A 125 22.19 -1.72 4.13
CA GLU A 125 22.15 -3.11 3.70
C GLU A 125 21.19 -3.35 2.54
N HIS A 126 21.36 -4.46 1.83
CA HIS A 126 20.46 -4.93 0.76
C HIS A 126 20.18 -3.94 -0.37
N GLY A 127 21.13 -3.05 -0.65
CA GLY A 127 20.99 -2.04 -1.71
C GLY A 127 20.30 -0.75 -1.27
N GLY A 128 20.01 -0.63 0.03
CA GLY A 128 19.46 0.58 0.62
C GLY A 128 20.45 1.75 0.58
N ARG A 129 19.93 2.95 0.48
CA ARG A 129 20.68 4.20 0.50
C ARG A 129 19.88 5.27 1.20
N ILE A 130 20.57 6.12 1.96
CA ILE A 130 20.03 7.42 2.35
C ILE A 130 20.48 8.43 1.29
N ILE A 131 19.53 9.12 0.70
CA ILE A 131 19.82 10.19 -0.27
C ILE A 131 19.16 11.50 0.16
N GLU A 132 19.80 12.59 -0.16
CA GLU A 132 19.26 13.95 0.03
C GLU A 132 18.95 14.55 -1.32
N PHE A 133 17.70 14.98 -1.51
CA PHE A 133 17.25 15.63 -2.73
C PHE A 133 17.57 17.13 -2.73
N LYS A 134 17.78 17.66 -3.93
CA LYS A 134 17.94 19.09 -4.22
C LYS A 134 17.08 19.44 -5.44
N TYR A 135 16.19 20.39 -5.26
CA TYR A 135 15.21 20.81 -6.27
C TYR A 135 14.77 22.24 -5.99
N ASP A 136 14.08 22.83 -6.95
CA ASP A 136 13.39 24.12 -6.79
C ASP A 136 11.89 23.90 -7.04
N GLY A 137 11.05 24.40 -6.13
CA GLY A 137 9.60 24.23 -6.18
C GLY A 137 9.04 23.21 -5.18
N ILE A 138 7.97 22.52 -5.59
CA ILE A 138 7.24 21.56 -4.76
C ILE A 138 7.66 20.13 -5.11
N PHE A 139 8.24 19.41 -4.15
CA PHE A 139 8.77 18.07 -4.35
C PHE A 139 7.74 17.09 -4.94
N LEU A 140 6.51 17.09 -4.43
CA LEU A 140 5.45 16.20 -4.91
C LEU A 140 5.10 16.44 -6.39
N GLU A 141 5.03 17.68 -6.83
CA GLU A 141 4.77 18.02 -8.24
C GLU A 141 5.89 17.53 -9.16
N ILE A 142 7.14 17.67 -8.71
CA ILE A 142 8.30 17.17 -9.43
C ILE A 142 8.26 15.64 -9.48
N LEU A 143 7.96 14.99 -8.36
CA LEU A 143 7.84 13.54 -8.25
C LEU A 143 6.73 13.01 -9.16
N GLU A 144 5.57 13.63 -9.20
CA GLU A 144 4.46 13.28 -10.09
C GLU A 144 4.84 13.40 -11.57
N SER A 145 5.70 14.35 -11.91
CA SER A 145 6.16 14.56 -13.31
C SER A 145 7.25 13.60 -13.76
N LEU A 146 8.06 13.07 -12.85
CA LEU A 146 9.25 12.27 -13.16
C LEU A 146 9.13 10.81 -12.73
N GLY A 147 8.32 10.54 -11.72
CA GLY A 147 8.22 9.24 -11.09
C GLY A 147 7.23 8.30 -11.78
N GLU A 148 7.49 7.03 -11.63
CA GLU A 148 6.57 5.97 -12.03
C GLU A 148 5.97 5.29 -10.80
N MET A 149 4.73 4.79 -10.97
CA MET A 149 4.02 4.03 -9.94
C MET A 149 4.76 2.71 -9.66
N PRO A 150 5.18 2.43 -8.41
CA PRO A 150 5.80 1.16 -8.06
C PRO A 150 4.75 0.06 -8.00
N LEU A 151 4.71 -0.80 -9.01
CA LEU A 151 3.83 -1.98 -9.02
C LEU A 151 4.48 -3.15 -8.25
N PRO A 152 3.67 -4.08 -7.72
CA PRO A 152 4.16 -5.32 -7.13
C PRO A 152 5.04 -6.11 -8.12
N PRO A 153 6.05 -6.85 -7.63
CA PRO A 153 7.04 -7.51 -8.51
C PRO A 153 6.45 -8.62 -9.40
N TYR A 154 5.27 -9.14 -9.07
CA TYR A 154 4.56 -10.13 -9.88
C TYR A 154 3.76 -9.50 -11.04
N ILE A 155 3.61 -8.19 -11.10
CA ILE A 155 3.06 -7.46 -12.24
C ILE A 155 4.22 -7.08 -13.16
N LYS A 156 4.24 -7.67 -14.34
CA LYS A 156 5.31 -7.49 -15.34
C LYS A 156 4.90 -6.51 -16.44
N GLU A 157 3.58 -6.33 -16.62
CA GLU A 157 3.02 -5.43 -17.62
C GLU A 157 3.03 -3.97 -17.12
N ARG A 158 3.25 -3.05 -18.06
CA ARG A 158 3.17 -1.62 -17.76
C ARG A 158 1.71 -1.21 -17.60
N LEU A 159 1.45 -0.38 -16.61
CA LEU A 159 0.13 0.17 -16.38
C LEU A 159 -0.10 1.37 -17.31
N ASP A 160 -1.13 1.30 -18.16
CA ASP A 160 -1.48 2.39 -19.09
C ASP A 160 -2.01 3.62 -18.35
N ASP A 161 -2.76 3.38 -17.28
CA ASP A 161 -3.33 4.41 -16.43
C ASP A 161 -2.84 4.21 -14.98
N PRO A 162 -1.91 5.05 -14.49
CA PRO A 162 -1.39 4.97 -13.12
C PRO A 162 -2.47 5.08 -12.04
N ASP A 163 -3.57 5.79 -12.29
CA ASP A 163 -4.67 5.93 -11.33
C ASP A 163 -5.43 4.62 -11.09
N ARG A 164 -5.23 3.62 -11.96
CA ARG A 164 -5.76 2.27 -11.72
C ARG A 164 -5.11 1.58 -10.52
N TYR A 165 -3.89 1.96 -10.12
CA TYR A 165 -3.22 1.47 -8.92
C TYR A 165 -3.38 2.43 -7.73
N GLN A 166 -4.50 3.17 -7.70
CA GLN A 166 -4.96 3.97 -6.57
C GLN A 166 -6.40 3.58 -6.24
N THR A 167 -6.76 3.60 -4.95
CA THR A 167 -8.17 3.51 -4.55
C THR A 167 -8.90 4.80 -4.92
N VAL A 168 -10.20 4.73 -5.16
CA VAL A 168 -11.01 5.91 -5.50
C VAL A 168 -11.16 6.90 -4.34
N TYR A 169 -10.74 6.49 -3.14
CA TYR A 169 -10.73 7.26 -1.90
C TYR A 169 -9.31 7.54 -1.37
N ALA A 170 -8.28 7.35 -2.22
CA ALA A 170 -6.90 7.65 -1.84
C ALA A 170 -6.71 9.16 -1.64
N GLU A 171 -6.22 9.54 -0.46
CA GLU A 171 -6.09 10.95 -0.03
C GLU A 171 -4.70 11.25 0.55
N GLU A 172 -4.24 10.43 1.49
CA GLU A 172 -3.03 10.67 2.29
C GLU A 172 -1.77 10.14 1.60
N ASN A 173 -0.95 11.02 1.05
CA ASN A 173 0.30 10.68 0.38
C ASN A 173 1.31 10.04 1.33
N GLY A 174 2.04 9.00 0.87
CA GLY A 174 3.15 8.43 1.65
C GLY A 174 3.37 6.93 1.50
N SER A 175 2.57 6.24 0.69
CA SER A 175 2.67 4.78 0.54
C SER A 175 3.54 4.37 -0.64
N ALA A 176 4.27 3.26 -0.47
CA ALA A 176 5.00 2.60 -1.55
C ALA A 176 4.14 1.58 -2.31
N ALA A 177 2.99 1.18 -1.77
CA ALA A 177 2.06 0.24 -2.41
C ALA A 177 0.60 0.58 -2.10
N ALA A 178 -0.30 0.25 -3.02
CA ALA A 178 -1.74 0.43 -2.81
C ALA A 178 -2.32 -0.63 -1.85
N PRO A 179 -3.34 -0.28 -1.06
CA PRO A 179 -4.16 -1.24 -0.33
C PRO A 179 -5.07 -1.97 -1.33
N THR A 180 -4.54 -3.03 -1.95
CA THR A 180 -5.08 -3.65 -3.17
C THR A 180 -6.51 -4.14 -3.06
N ALA A 181 -6.96 -4.59 -1.88
CA ALA A 181 -8.36 -4.96 -1.65
C ALA A 181 -9.33 -3.79 -1.89
N GLY A 182 -8.87 -2.55 -1.70
CA GLY A 182 -9.65 -1.34 -1.95
C GLY A 182 -9.77 -0.94 -3.42
N LEU A 183 -8.95 -1.50 -4.31
CA LEU A 183 -8.94 -1.15 -5.72
C LEU A 183 -10.22 -1.52 -6.47
N HIS A 184 -11.03 -2.41 -5.90
CA HIS A 184 -12.26 -2.89 -6.51
C HIS A 184 -13.47 -1.97 -6.26
N PHE A 185 -13.39 -1.04 -5.31
CA PHE A 185 -14.46 -0.07 -5.07
C PHE A 185 -14.50 0.98 -6.16
N THR A 186 -15.72 1.38 -6.53
CA THR A 186 -16.02 2.58 -7.31
C THR A 186 -16.66 3.63 -6.41
N LYS A 187 -16.68 4.89 -6.83
CA LYS A 187 -17.36 5.96 -6.08
C LYS A 187 -18.86 5.67 -5.97
N GLU A 188 -19.45 5.18 -7.05
CA GLU A 188 -20.86 4.82 -7.12
C GLU A 188 -21.21 3.71 -6.11
N LEU A 189 -20.42 2.62 -6.07
CA LEU A 189 -20.63 1.54 -5.11
C LEU A 189 -20.49 2.03 -3.65
N LEU A 190 -19.56 2.94 -3.36
CA LEU A 190 -19.42 3.51 -2.02
C LEU A 190 -20.62 4.36 -1.64
N GLU A 191 -21.20 5.13 -2.56
CA GLU A 191 -22.44 5.88 -2.31
C GLU A 191 -23.64 4.93 -2.08
N GLU A 192 -23.75 3.82 -2.81
CA GLU A 192 -24.78 2.81 -2.58
C GLU A 192 -24.63 2.16 -1.19
N ILE A 193 -23.41 1.80 -0.80
CA ILE A 193 -23.08 1.26 0.53
C ILE A 193 -23.49 2.26 1.63
N LYS A 194 -23.15 3.53 1.46
CA LYS A 194 -23.52 4.60 2.37
C LYS A 194 -25.06 4.80 2.44
N ALA A 195 -25.73 4.78 1.29
CA ALA A 195 -27.18 4.88 1.20
C ALA A 195 -27.90 3.71 1.87
N LYS A 196 -27.28 2.53 1.91
CA LYS A 196 -27.76 1.35 2.65
C LYS A 196 -27.69 1.54 4.19
N GLY A 197 -27.03 2.58 4.68
CA GLY A 197 -26.85 2.84 6.11
C GLY A 197 -25.58 2.24 6.71
N VAL A 198 -24.59 1.93 5.88
CA VAL A 198 -23.26 1.49 6.30
C VAL A 198 -22.36 2.71 6.50
N HIS A 199 -21.64 2.75 7.60
CA HIS A 199 -20.69 3.81 7.90
C HIS A 199 -19.37 3.59 7.14
N LEU A 200 -18.94 4.56 6.33
CA LEU A 200 -17.64 4.55 5.70
C LEU A 200 -16.62 5.19 6.64
N VAL A 201 -15.65 4.44 7.11
CA VAL A 201 -14.64 4.92 8.07
C VAL A 201 -13.26 4.75 7.47
N TYR A 202 -12.45 5.80 7.56
CA TYR A 202 -11.11 5.80 6.98
C TYR A 202 -10.04 5.82 8.06
N LEU A 203 -9.01 5.05 7.82
CA LEU A 203 -7.73 5.11 8.53
C LEU A 203 -6.61 5.29 7.52
N THR A 204 -5.45 5.67 7.98
CA THR A 204 -4.24 5.75 7.15
C THR A 204 -3.22 4.73 7.64
N LEU A 205 -2.70 3.91 6.75
CA LEU A 205 -1.48 3.14 6.96
C LEU A 205 -0.64 3.27 5.69
N HIS A 206 0.56 3.81 5.81
CA HIS A 206 1.49 3.89 4.70
C HIS A 206 2.24 2.57 4.55
N VAL A 207 1.93 1.86 3.47
CA VAL A 207 2.55 0.57 3.16
C VAL A 207 4.00 0.81 2.75
N GLY A 208 4.91 0.23 3.52
CA GLY A 208 6.34 0.27 3.22
C GLY A 208 6.77 -0.84 2.27
N LEU A 209 8.02 -0.77 1.79
CA LEU A 209 8.57 -1.78 0.88
C LEU A 209 8.81 -3.14 1.51
N GLY A 210 8.74 -3.23 2.84
CA GLY A 210 8.78 -4.52 3.51
C GLY A 210 7.73 -5.50 2.98
N THR A 211 6.60 -4.96 2.46
CA THR A 211 5.53 -5.75 1.87
C THR A 211 5.94 -6.52 0.60
N PHE A 212 7.00 -6.07 -0.10
CA PHE A 212 7.52 -6.74 -1.29
C PHE A 212 8.69 -7.70 -1.00
N ARG A 213 9.13 -7.79 0.25
CA ARG A 213 10.17 -8.74 0.66
C ARG A 213 9.53 -10.10 0.94
N PRO A 214 10.03 -11.18 0.33
CA PRO A 214 9.55 -12.52 0.65
C PRO A 214 9.87 -12.86 2.11
N VAL A 215 8.99 -13.64 2.73
CA VAL A 215 9.29 -14.27 4.03
C VAL A 215 10.42 -15.26 3.84
N SER A 216 11.51 -15.13 4.60
CA SER A 216 12.75 -15.90 4.44
C SER A 216 13.06 -16.81 5.63
N VAL A 217 12.12 -16.97 6.55
CA VAL A 217 12.22 -17.83 7.73
C VAL A 217 11.36 -19.08 7.54
N ASP A 218 11.79 -20.19 8.13
CA ASP A 218 11.04 -21.45 8.09
C ASP A 218 9.87 -21.44 9.09
N ASN A 219 10.09 -20.90 10.28
CA ASN A 219 9.08 -20.74 11.31
C ASN A 219 8.46 -19.35 11.23
N ILE A 220 7.14 -19.26 11.06
CA ILE A 220 6.43 -17.97 10.92
C ILE A 220 6.58 -17.07 12.14
N GLU A 221 6.78 -17.62 13.34
CA GLU A 221 6.95 -16.86 14.58
C GLU A 221 8.30 -16.12 14.64
N GLU A 222 9.28 -16.53 13.82
CA GLU A 222 10.59 -15.89 13.70
C GLU A 222 10.60 -14.73 12.70
N HIS A 223 9.48 -14.52 11.99
CA HIS A 223 9.39 -13.43 11.02
C HIS A 223 9.28 -12.07 11.72
N HIS A 224 10.28 -11.22 11.50
CA HIS A 224 10.24 -9.85 11.98
C HIS A 224 9.40 -8.98 11.05
N MET A 225 8.19 -8.65 11.50
CA MET A 225 7.30 -7.74 10.79
C MET A 225 7.88 -6.31 10.84
N HIS A 226 8.04 -5.69 9.68
CA HIS A 226 8.49 -4.30 9.56
C HIS A 226 7.47 -3.33 10.16
N SER A 227 7.98 -2.19 10.66
CA SER A 227 7.14 -1.10 11.17
C SER A 227 6.60 -0.26 10.04
N GLU A 228 5.35 0.21 10.18
CA GLU A 228 4.70 1.11 9.24
C GLU A 228 4.00 2.22 10.01
N PHE A 229 3.96 3.42 9.40
CA PHE A 229 3.21 4.54 9.95
C PHE A 229 1.71 4.28 9.78
N TYR A 230 0.95 4.46 10.86
CA TYR A 230 -0.51 4.47 10.80
C TYR A 230 -1.10 5.65 11.59
N ARG A 231 -2.32 6.02 11.20
CA ARG A 231 -3.12 7.04 11.88
C ARG A 231 -4.58 6.62 11.86
N LEU A 232 -5.23 6.69 13.03
CA LEU A 232 -6.67 6.67 13.19
C LEU A 232 -7.06 7.99 13.86
N THR A 233 -8.00 8.74 13.28
CA THR A 233 -8.46 9.99 13.88
C THR A 233 -9.38 9.73 15.06
N GLU A 234 -9.46 10.66 16.00
CA GLU A 234 -10.38 10.56 17.13
C GLU A 234 -11.84 10.40 16.68
N GLU A 235 -12.23 11.09 15.60
CA GLU A 235 -13.56 11.00 15.01
C GLU A 235 -13.84 9.58 14.49
N ALA A 236 -12.90 8.99 13.75
CA ALA A 236 -13.00 7.62 13.24
C ALA A 236 -13.07 6.61 14.41
N ALA A 237 -12.23 6.77 15.43
CA ALA A 237 -12.25 5.92 16.62
C ALA A 237 -13.60 5.98 17.34
N LYS A 238 -14.13 7.20 17.53
CA LYS A 238 -15.45 7.42 18.14
C LYS A 238 -16.55 6.74 17.33
N GLN A 239 -16.57 6.92 16.02
CA GLN A 239 -17.56 6.31 15.13
C GLN A 239 -17.52 4.77 15.20
N LEU A 240 -16.34 4.17 15.20
CA LEU A 240 -16.19 2.72 15.32
C LEU A 240 -16.70 2.20 16.67
N ASN A 241 -16.43 2.92 17.76
CA ASN A 241 -16.95 2.56 19.09
C ASN A 241 -18.49 2.68 19.15
N GLU A 242 -19.07 3.72 18.54
CA GLU A 242 -20.54 3.88 18.46
C GLU A 242 -21.18 2.71 17.67
N VAL A 243 -20.60 2.31 16.53
CA VAL A 243 -21.05 1.16 15.75
C VAL A 243 -21.01 -0.13 16.60
N ARG A 244 -19.92 -0.39 17.31
CA ARG A 244 -19.80 -1.56 18.19
C ARG A 244 -20.85 -1.55 19.32
N GLN A 245 -21.05 -0.42 19.96
CA GLN A 245 -22.05 -0.25 21.02
C GLN A 245 -23.48 -0.47 20.52
N ALA A 246 -23.76 -0.09 19.27
CA ALA A 246 -25.04 -0.32 18.61
C ALA A 246 -25.22 -1.77 18.13
N GLY A 247 -24.22 -2.64 18.25
CA GLY A 247 -24.24 -4.02 17.78
C GLY A 247 -23.94 -4.21 16.31
N GLY A 248 -23.46 -3.18 15.62
CA GLY A 248 -22.98 -3.23 14.24
C GLY A 248 -21.62 -3.93 14.12
N ARG A 249 -21.31 -4.44 12.94
CA ARG A 249 -20.04 -5.09 12.63
C ARG A 249 -18.99 -4.07 12.18
N ILE A 250 -17.73 -4.37 12.46
CA ILE A 250 -16.59 -3.67 11.85
C ILE A 250 -16.05 -4.56 10.75
N VAL A 251 -16.20 -4.12 9.51
CA VAL A 251 -15.76 -4.83 8.31
C VAL A 251 -14.51 -4.15 7.77
N ALA A 252 -13.37 -4.79 7.90
CA ALA A 252 -12.08 -4.24 7.47
C ALA A 252 -11.78 -4.59 6.02
N VAL A 253 -11.43 -3.58 5.21
CA VAL A 253 -11.03 -3.75 3.82
C VAL A 253 -9.50 -3.89 3.74
N GLY A 254 -9.05 -5.10 3.46
CA GLY A 254 -7.65 -5.44 3.29
C GLY A 254 -6.87 -5.62 4.60
N THR A 255 -5.71 -6.25 4.46
CA THR A 255 -4.82 -6.55 5.58
C THR A 255 -4.26 -5.31 6.27
N THR A 256 -4.12 -4.19 5.56
CA THR A 256 -3.67 -2.91 6.13
C THR A 256 -4.65 -2.36 7.16
N SER A 257 -5.95 -2.43 6.87
CA SER A 257 -7.01 -2.03 7.82
C SER A 257 -7.06 -2.96 9.04
N ILE A 258 -6.98 -4.28 8.82
CA ILE A 258 -6.92 -5.27 9.90
C ILE A 258 -5.70 -5.01 10.79
N ARG A 259 -4.51 -4.86 10.20
CA ARG A 259 -3.27 -4.62 10.93
C ARG A 259 -3.36 -3.39 11.83
N THR A 260 -3.93 -2.30 11.31
CA THR A 260 -4.10 -1.07 12.09
C THR A 260 -5.06 -1.27 13.26
N LEU A 261 -6.24 -1.84 13.00
CA LEU A 261 -7.25 -2.09 14.03
C LEU A 261 -6.76 -3.05 15.12
N GLU A 262 -6.08 -4.13 14.74
CA GLU A 262 -5.49 -5.11 15.69
C GLU A 262 -4.35 -4.48 16.50
N THR A 263 -3.53 -3.62 15.89
CA THR A 263 -2.46 -2.90 16.61
C THR A 263 -3.06 -1.97 17.67
N ILE A 264 -4.11 -1.23 17.32
CA ILE A 264 -4.82 -0.34 18.25
C ILE A 264 -5.51 -1.15 19.34
N GLY A 265 -6.26 -2.19 18.97
CA GLY A 265 -6.95 -3.05 19.91
C GLY A 265 -6.01 -3.71 20.92
N THR A 266 -4.85 -4.17 20.48
CA THR A 266 -3.81 -4.73 21.36
C THR A 266 -3.24 -3.67 22.29
N LYS A 267 -2.95 -2.47 21.78
CA LYS A 267 -2.36 -1.38 22.57
C LYS A 267 -3.30 -0.86 23.65
N PHE A 268 -4.60 -0.86 23.42
CA PHE A 268 -5.62 -0.26 24.28
C PHE A 268 -6.61 -1.30 24.85
N ASN A 269 -6.19 -2.58 24.98
CA ASN A 269 -6.98 -3.66 25.58
C ASN A 269 -8.37 -3.85 24.94
N GLY A 270 -8.46 -3.73 23.62
CA GLY A 270 -9.69 -3.91 22.86
C GLY A 270 -10.51 -2.64 22.65
N GLU A 271 -10.08 -1.51 23.19
CA GLU A 271 -10.68 -0.21 22.88
C GLU A 271 -10.08 0.37 21.57
N ILE A 272 -10.88 1.13 20.87
CA ILE A 272 -10.45 1.86 19.66
C ILE A 272 -10.25 3.34 20.04
N GLN A 273 -8.99 3.78 20.03
CA GLN A 273 -8.59 5.13 20.43
C GLN A 273 -7.72 5.79 19.36
#